data_3b02aba76f9fe13b1ee7dff7f6669ad2
#
_entry.id   3b02aba76f9fe13b1ee7dff7f6669ad2
#
_cell.length_a   1.000
_cell.length_b   1.000
_cell.length_c   1.000
_cell.angle_alpha   90.00
_cell.angle_beta   90.00
_cell.angle_gamma   90.00
#
_symmetry.space_group_name_H-M   'P 1'
#
loop_
_entity.id
_entity.type
_entity.pdbx_description
1 polymer ?
#
loop_
_entity_poly.entity_id
_entity_poly.type
_entity_poly.pdbx_seq_one_letter_code
_entity_poly.pdbx_strand_id
1 'polypeptide(L)'
;MANDYREMFNSLDLYLKEKLKNIDTTILQAVEARRNGKKFSFSEHLKGLVFSLLSSQRDWSEIHANRNYIEKLFFNFDKEKIKNCDYMYFVQELKAKKLANRAINQQMKTLKQNIEVLELIEKEYGSLDNFITKLRPNATAALFACKESPYALKQIGFALALEYLRNVGIDTTKPDVHIVRILQRLGLLAECENVEKQAVEVIENLSKQTGYSIAHIDFLLWHFCSEGFGNVCSANPKCNKCPIKRFCNNTPEDVRGMFD
;
A
#
# COMPACT_ATOMS: atom_id res chain seq x y z
N MET A 1 9.77 -24.02 12.00
CA MET A 1 9.11 -22.66 11.89
C MET A 1 9.59 -21.88 10.67
N ALA A 2 10.87 -21.49 10.47
CA ALA A 2 11.29 -20.73 9.27
C ALA A 2 11.03 -21.47 7.94
N ASN A 3 11.25 -22.76 7.87
CA ASN A 3 10.95 -23.57 6.68
C ASN A 3 9.45 -23.63 6.38
N ASP A 4 8.61 -23.59 7.40
CA ASP A 4 7.15 -23.65 7.25
C ASP A 4 6.60 -22.38 6.62
N TYR A 5 7.08 -21.19 7.01
CA TYR A 5 6.66 -19.94 6.40
C TYR A 5 7.13 -19.79 4.94
N ARG A 6 8.33 -20.25 4.63
CA ARG A 6 8.82 -20.26 3.25
C ARG A 6 7.96 -21.16 2.37
N GLU A 7 7.57 -22.33 2.86
CA GLU A 7 6.66 -23.23 2.16
C GLU A 7 5.27 -22.62 1.99
N MET A 8 4.77 -21.92 3.02
CA MET A 8 3.51 -21.17 2.95
C MET A 8 3.51 -20.14 1.82
N PHE A 9 4.55 -19.30 1.73
CA PHE A 9 4.65 -18.29 0.67
C PHE A 9 4.87 -18.89 -0.71
N ASN A 10 5.64 -19.97 -0.83
CA ASN A 10 5.76 -20.71 -2.08
C ASN A 10 4.40 -21.24 -2.57
N SER A 11 3.58 -21.77 -1.65
CA SER A 11 2.23 -22.25 -1.97
C SER A 11 1.29 -21.13 -2.41
N LEU A 12 1.40 -19.93 -1.81
CA LEU A 12 0.65 -18.75 -2.23
C LEU A 12 1.08 -18.28 -3.62
N ASP A 13 2.38 -18.19 -3.87
CA ASP A 13 2.94 -17.74 -5.15
C ASP A 13 2.51 -18.67 -6.31
N LEU A 14 2.62 -19.97 -6.12
CA LEU A 14 2.16 -20.97 -7.09
C LEU A 14 0.66 -20.82 -7.36
N TYR A 15 -0.16 -20.74 -6.30
CA TYR A 15 -1.61 -20.58 -6.43
C TYR A 15 -1.98 -19.31 -7.21
N LEU A 16 -1.36 -18.17 -6.89
CA LEU A 16 -1.66 -16.90 -7.56
C LEU A 16 -1.22 -16.91 -9.03
N LYS A 17 -0.06 -17.50 -9.36
CA LYS A 17 0.40 -17.66 -10.74
C LYS A 17 -0.53 -18.51 -11.59
N GLU A 18 -1.13 -19.54 -11.01
CA GLU A 18 -2.12 -20.38 -11.72
C GLU A 18 -3.46 -19.66 -11.93
N LYS A 19 -3.89 -18.83 -10.97
CA LYS A 19 -5.22 -18.21 -10.96
C LYS A 19 -5.27 -16.86 -11.67
N LEU A 20 -4.20 -16.08 -11.62
CA LEU A 20 -4.16 -14.70 -12.08
C LEU A 20 -3.22 -14.55 -13.28
N LYS A 21 -3.79 -14.33 -14.47
CA LYS A 21 -3.01 -14.21 -15.72
C LYS A 21 -2.24 -12.89 -15.86
N ASN A 22 -2.74 -11.80 -15.26
CA ASN A 22 -2.16 -10.45 -15.38
C ASN A 22 -2.18 -9.76 -14.02
N ILE A 23 -1.19 -10.08 -13.18
CA ILE A 23 -1.07 -9.44 -11.86
C ILE A 23 -0.29 -8.13 -12.00
N ASP A 24 -0.76 -7.06 -11.36
CA ASP A 24 -0.02 -5.79 -11.28
C ASP A 24 1.24 -5.96 -10.42
N THR A 25 2.39 -5.97 -11.04
CA THR A 25 3.69 -6.09 -10.39
C THR A 25 4.42 -4.74 -10.25
N THR A 26 3.74 -3.62 -10.48
CA THR A 26 4.34 -2.28 -10.49
C THR A 26 5.11 -1.98 -9.19
N ILE A 27 4.55 -2.36 -8.04
CA ILE A 27 5.22 -2.18 -6.74
C ILE A 27 6.51 -2.99 -6.67
N LEU A 28 6.48 -4.26 -7.07
CA LEU A 28 7.66 -5.12 -7.06
C LEU A 28 8.75 -4.60 -8.01
N GLN A 29 8.33 -4.11 -9.19
CA GLN A 29 9.24 -3.49 -10.16
C GLN A 29 9.85 -2.19 -9.60
N ALA A 30 9.09 -1.37 -8.88
CA ALA A 30 9.61 -0.16 -8.25
C ALA A 30 10.64 -0.48 -7.16
N VAL A 31 10.38 -1.49 -6.32
CA VAL A 31 11.32 -1.97 -5.29
C VAL A 31 12.60 -2.48 -5.93
N GLU A 32 12.49 -3.30 -6.98
CA GLU A 32 13.64 -3.82 -7.70
C GLU A 32 14.45 -2.72 -8.41
N ALA A 33 13.77 -1.76 -9.05
CA ALA A 33 14.42 -0.61 -9.66
C ALA A 33 15.23 0.19 -8.63
N ARG A 34 14.68 0.41 -7.42
CA ARG A 34 15.38 1.09 -6.33
C ARG A 34 16.58 0.28 -5.84
N ARG A 35 16.46 -1.04 -5.69
CA ARG A 35 17.59 -1.93 -5.35
C ARG A 35 18.72 -1.82 -6.37
N ASN A 36 18.36 -1.65 -7.65
CA ASN A 36 19.31 -1.46 -8.76
C ASN A 36 19.79 0.00 -8.89
N GLY A 37 19.58 0.83 -7.87
CA GLY A 37 20.13 2.19 -7.80
C GLY A 37 19.26 3.29 -8.39
N LYS A 38 18.03 3.00 -8.85
CA LYS A 38 17.10 4.04 -9.32
C LYS A 38 16.77 5.02 -8.19
N LYS A 39 16.93 6.31 -8.48
CA LYS A 39 16.38 7.41 -7.69
C LYS A 39 15.08 7.88 -8.33
N PHE A 40 14.08 8.16 -7.51
CA PHE A 40 12.77 8.61 -7.96
C PHE A 40 12.74 10.14 -8.00
N SER A 41 12.27 10.69 -9.11
CA SER A 41 12.09 12.13 -9.30
C SER A 41 10.94 12.69 -8.47
N PHE A 42 10.86 14.02 -8.33
CA PHE A 42 9.73 14.66 -7.64
C PHE A 42 8.38 14.25 -8.23
N SER A 43 8.25 14.19 -9.55
CA SER A 43 7.00 13.79 -10.22
C SER A 43 6.64 12.32 -9.94
N GLU A 44 7.62 11.42 -9.83
CA GLU A 44 7.38 10.03 -9.42
C GLU A 44 6.95 9.93 -7.96
N HIS A 45 7.52 10.75 -7.07
CA HIS A 45 7.04 10.88 -5.69
C HIS A 45 5.62 11.41 -5.63
N LEU A 46 5.30 12.46 -6.37
CA LEU A 46 3.95 13.03 -6.42
C LEU A 46 2.95 12.02 -7.01
N LYS A 47 3.35 11.26 -8.04
CA LYS A 47 2.59 10.13 -8.56
C LYS A 47 2.31 9.11 -7.46
N GLY A 48 3.32 8.66 -6.74
CA GLY A 48 3.20 7.70 -5.65
C GLY A 48 2.23 8.18 -4.57
N LEU A 49 2.29 9.45 -4.19
CA LEU A 49 1.39 10.07 -3.22
C LEU A 49 -0.06 10.12 -3.72
N VAL A 50 -0.29 10.57 -4.96
CA VAL A 50 -1.65 10.64 -5.54
C VAL A 50 -2.27 9.25 -5.61
N PHE A 51 -1.54 8.24 -6.10
CA PHE A 51 -2.05 6.86 -6.13
C PHE A 51 -2.33 6.30 -4.73
N SER A 52 -1.53 6.66 -3.72
CA SER A 52 -1.81 6.32 -2.33
C SER A 52 -3.13 6.93 -1.84
N LEU A 53 -3.39 8.21 -2.12
CA LEU A 53 -4.66 8.86 -1.79
C LEU A 53 -5.85 8.18 -2.49
N LEU A 54 -5.73 7.88 -3.78
CA LEU A 54 -6.79 7.26 -4.58
C LEU A 54 -7.08 5.81 -4.18
N SER A 55 -6.08 5.08 -3.65
CA SER A 55 -6.26 3.69 -3.17
C SER A 55 -7.09 3.59 -1.89
N SER A 56 -7.36 4.71 -1.21
CA SER A 56 -8.10 4.72 0.05
C SER A 56 -9.55 4.32 -0.17
N GLN A 57 -10.00 3.25 0.50
CA GLN A 57 -11.39 2.77 0.46
C GLN A 57 -11.94 2.55 -0.96
N ARG A 58 -11.11 2.11 -1.88
CA ARG A 58 -11.47 1.85 -3.28
C ARG A 58 -10.94 0.49 -3.72
N ASP A 59 -11.63 -0.09 -4.69
CA ASP A 59 -11.11 -1.23 -5.43
C ASP A 59 -9.89 -0.79 -6.26
N TRP A 60 -8.75 -1.42 -5.99
CA TRP A 60 -7.51 -1.11 -6.68
C TRP A 60 -7.56 -1.45 -8.17
N SER A 61 -8.34 -2.45 -8.56
CA SER A 61 -8.47 -2.87 -9.97
C SER A 61 -9.01 -1.72 -10.84
N GLU A 62 -9.96 -0.94 -10.33
CA GLU A 62 -10.52 0.23 -11.01
C GLU A 62 -9.47 1.35 -11.17
N ILE A 63 -8.70 1.62 -10.12
CA ILE A 63 -7.63 2.62 -10.16
C ILE A 63 -6.54 2.18 -11.14
N HIS A 64 -6.14 0.91 -11.07
CA HIS A 64 -5.12 0.34 -11.96
C HIS A 64 -5.55 0.37 -13.44
N ALA A 65 -6.77 -0.04 -13.75
CA ALA A 65 -7.30 -0.02 -15.11
C ALA A 65 -7.34 1.39 -15.72
N ASN A 66 -7.48 2.43 -14.89
CA ASN A 66 -7.53 3.82 -15.31
C ASN A 66 -6.20 4.58 -15.11
N ARG A 67 -5.07 3.90 -14.90
CA ARG A 67 -3.78 4.52 -14.60
C ARG A 67 -3.39 5.60 -15.61
N ASN A 68 -3.46 5.30 -16.90
CA ASN A 68 -3.10 6.25 -17.97
C ASN A 68 -4.01 7.49 -17.99
N TYR A 69 -5.29 7.33 -17.68
CA TYR A 69 -6.21 8.45 -17.55
C TYR A 69 -5.83 9.32 -16.34
N ILE A 70 -5.56 8.71 -15.19
CA ILE A 70 -5.15 9.41 -13.96
C ILE A 70 -3.84 10.17 -14.19
N GLU A 71 -2.84 9.58 -14.84
CA GLU A 71 -1.58 10.26 -15.16
C GLU A 71 -1.80 11.52 -16.00
N LYS A 72 -2.64 11.43 -17.03
CA LYS A 72 -3.00 12.58 -17.88
C LYS A 72 -3.79 13.64 -17.12
N LEU A 73 -4.77 13.21 -16.30
CA LEU A 73 -5.59 14.09 -15.47
C LEU A 73 -4.72 14.94 -14.53
N PHE A 74 -3.71 14.33 -13.93
CA PHE A 74 -2.76 15.02 -13.06
C PHE A 74 -1.55 15.60 -13.81
N PHE A 75 -1.68 15.92 -15.11
CA PHE A 75 -0.65 16.57 -15.95
C PHE A 75 0.70 15.83 -15.90
N ASN A 76 0.70 14.49 -15.89
CA ASN A 76 1.88 13.64 -15.67
C ASN A 76 2.67 14.01 -14.40
N PHE A 77 1.93 14.46 -13.38
CA PHE A 77 2.44 14.86 -12.05
C PHE A 77 3.41 16.06 -12.09
N ASP A 78 3.18 16.97 -13.03
CA ASP A 78 3.80 18.29 -13.04
C ASP A 78 3.27 19.10 -11.86
N LYS A 79 4.13 19.34 -10.86
CA LYS A 79 3.74 19.99 -9.60
C LYS A 79 3.20 21.41 -9.80
N GLU A 80 3.76 22.17 -10.74
CA GLU A 80 3.33 23.56 -10.98
C GLU A 80 1.93 23.58 -11.64
N LYS A 81 1.68 22.71 -12.60
CA LYS A 81 0.34 22.60 -13.20
C LYS A 81 -0.70 22.16 -12.18
N ILE A 82 -0.36 21.21 -11.30
CA ILE A 82 -1.30 20.75 -10.25
C ILE A 82 -1.56 21.88 -9.25
N LYS A 83 -0.54 22.60 -8.78
CA LYS A 83 -0.70 23.72 -7.83
C LYS A 83 -1.56 24.86 -8.37
N ASN A 84 -1.51 25.11 -9.68
CA ASN A 84 -2.25 26.17 -10.37
C ASN A 84 -3.63 25.75 -10.88
N CYS A 85 -3.97 24.46 -10.79
CA CYS A 85 -5.28 23.95 -11.18
C CYS A 85 -6.26 24.05 -10.00
N ASP A 86 -7.53 24.39 -10.31
CA ASP A 86 -8.60 24.29 -9.29
C ASP A 86 -8.80 22.83 -8.88
N TYR A 87 -8.73 22.54 -7.58
CA TYR A 87 -8.90 21.20 -7.05
C TYR A 87 -10.24 20.56 -7.45
N MET A 88 -11.28 21.38 -7.68
CA MET A 88 -12.59 20.91 -8.13
C MET A 88 -12.54 20.26 -9.49
N TYR A 89 -11.62 20.64 -10.36
CA TYR A 89 -11.39 19.97 -11.64
C TYR A 89 -11.07 18.48 -11.43
N PHE A 90 -10.09 18.15 -10.57
CA PHE A 90 -9.74 16.77 -10.27
C PHE A 90 -10.91 16.01 -9.63
N VAL A 91 -11.65 16.66 -8.72
CA VAL A 91 -12.80 16.05 -8.06
C VAL A 91 -13.89 15.69 -9.06
N GLN A 92 -14.23 16.59 -9.98
CA GLN A 92 -15.28 16.39 -10.98
C GLN A 92 -14.91 15.26 -11.96
N GLU A 93 -13.68 15.28 -12.48
CA GLU A 93 -13.16 14.29 -13.41
C GLU A 93 -13.10 12.88 -12.77
N LEU A 94 -12.60 12.78 -11.54
CA LEU A 94 -12.55 11.51 -10.81
C LEU A 94 -13.95 10.98 -10.48
N LYS A 95 -14.91 11.84 -10.15
CA LYS A 95 -16.31 11.44 -9.93
C LYS A 95 -16.98 10.99 -11.24
N ALA A 96 -16.79 11.72 -12.33
CA ALA A 96 -17.34 11.38 -13.64
C ALA A 96 -16.87 9.98 -14.10
N LYS A 97 -15.62 9.62 -13.81
CA LYS A 97 -15.03 8.31 -14.09
C LYS A 97 -15.30 7.25 -13.02
N LYS A 98 -16.06 7.58 -11.98
CA LYS A 98 -16.30 6.70 -10.81
C LYS A 98 -15.02 6.23 -10.10
N LEU A 99 -13.95 7.03 -10.14
CA LEU A 99 -12.67 6.78 -9.48
C LEU A 99 -12.54 7.46 -8.11
N ALA A 100 -13.50 8.30 -7.75
CA ALA A 100 -13.51 9.05 -6.50
C ALA A 100 -13.81 8.13 -5.30
N ASN A 101 -13.04 8.25 -4.23
CA ASN A 101 -13.34 7.68 -2.91
C ASN A 101 -14.15 8.67 -2.06
N ARG A 102 -14.55 8.26 -0.82
CA ARG A 102 -15.36 9.11 0.07
C ARG A 102 -14.65 10.40 0.49
N ALA A 103 -13.32 10.41 0.58
CA ALA A 103 -12.52 11.55 1.02
C ALA A 103 -12.03 12.44 -0.14
N ILE A 104 -12.39 12.15 -1.39
CA ILE A 104 -11.79 12.76 -2.59
C ILE A 104 -11.82 14.30 -2.57
N ASN A 105 -12.92 14.92 -2.12
CA ASN A 105 -13.02 16.36 -2.03
C ASN A 105 -11.92 16.95 -1.13
N GLN A 106 -11.74 16.36 0.05
CA GLN A 106 -10.76 16.83 1.02
C GLN A 106 -9.33 16.49 0.58
N GLN A 107 -9.12 15.33 -0.04
CA GLN A 107 -7.83 14.92 -0.57
C GLN A 107 -7.35 15.90 -1.67
N MET A 108 -8.20 16.23 -2.63
CA MET A 108 -7.84 17.17 -3.70
C MET A 108 -7.70 18.59 -3.19
N LYS A 109 -8.57 19.04 -2.28
CA LYS A 109 -8.45 20.36 -1.65
C LYS A 109 -7.10 20.56 -0.94
N THR A 110 -6.54 19.51 -0.34
CA THR A 110 -5.27 19.57 0.40
C THR A 110 -4.05 19.14 -0.40
N LEU A 111 -4.21 18.72 -1.67
CA LEU A 111 -3.11 18.22 -2.48
C LEU A 111 -2.01 19.28 -2.69
N LYS A 112 -2.39 20.54 -2.90
CA LYS A 112 -1.42 21.66 -3.00
C LYS A 112 -0.56 21.77 -1.74
N GLN A 113 -1.16 21.68 -0.54
CA GLN A 113 -0.42 21.71 0.72
C GLN A 113 0.55 20.51 0.84
N ASN A 114 0.15 19.33 0.37
CA ASN A 114 1.04 18.18 0.34
C ASN A 114 2.22 18.39 -0.60
N ILE A 115 2.02 19.03 -1.77
CA ILE A 115 3.11 19.39 -2.68
C ILE A 115 4.07 20.35 -2.00
N GLU A 116 3.58 21.38 -1.29
CA GLU A 116 4.40 22.34 -0.55
C GLU A 116 5.25 21.65 0.53
N VAL A 117 4.69 20.63 1.23
CA VAL A 117 5.47 19.82 2.17
C VAL A 117 6.56 19.02 1.45
N LEU A 118 6.26 18.40 0.30
CA LEU A 118 7.28 17.70 -0.48
C LEU A 118 8.38 18.65 -0.98
N GLU A 119 8.04 19.88 -1.38
CA GLU A 119 9.00 20.91 -1.75
C GLU A 119 9.88 21.36 -0.58
N LEU A 120 9.31 21.48 0.63
CA LEU A 120 10.08 21.73 1.85
C LEU A 120 11.11 20.62 2.10
N ILE A 121 10.69 19.36 2.03
CA ILE A 121 11.58 18.21 2.17
C ILE A 121 12.68 18.22 1.11
N GLU A 122 12.33 18.47 -0.17
CA GLU A 122 13.31 18.55 -1.25
C GLU A 122 14.35 19.63 -0.98
N LYS A 123 13.91 20.82 -0.51
CA LYS A 123 14.80 21.94 -0.15
C LYS A 123 15.73 21.60 1.01
N GLU A 124 15.24 20.91 2.06
CA GLU A 124 16.04 20.62 3.26
C GLU A 124 16.98 19.45 3.07
N TYR A 125 16.61 18.44 2.28
CA TYR A 125 17.36 17.18 2.13
C TYR A 125 18.02 17.03 0.75
N GLY A 126 17.84 18.02 -0.15
CA GLY A 126 18.37 18.00 -1.52
C GLY A 126 17.54 17.13 -2.48
N SER A 127 16.80 16.14 -1.97
CA SER A 127 15.80 15.37 -2.73
C SER A 127 14.85 14.64 -1.78
N LEU A 128 13.68 14.26 -2.31
CA LEU A 128 12.72 13.41 -1.57
C LEU A 128 13.32 12.03 -1.30
N ASP A 129 14.07 11.48 -2.25
CA ASP A 129 14.75 10.19 -2.08
C ASP A 129 15.74 10.19 -0.91
N ASN A 130 16.53 11.26 -0.76
CA ASN A 130 17.45 11.38 0.36
C ASN A 130 16.72 11.36 1.71
N PHE A 131 15.54 11.99 1.80
CA PHE A 131 14.75 12.01 3.01
C PHE A 131 14.18 10.62 3.35
N ILE A 132 13.48 9.99 2.40
CA ILE A 132 12.77 8.73 2.67
C ILE A 132 13.71 7.54 2.91
N THR A 133 14.96 7.62 2.45
CA THR A 133 15.98 6.59 2.68
C THR A 133 16.82 6.82 3.93
N LYS A 134 16.70 7.98 4.58
CA LYS A 134 17.47 8.32 5.78
C LYS A 134 16.98 7.60 7.03
N LEU A 135 15.70 7.32 7.11
CA LEU A 135 15.03 6.68 8.24
C LEU A 135 14.46 5.33 7.84
N ARG A 136 14.10 4.52 8.85
CA ARG A 136 13.30 3.31 8.59
C ARG A 136 11.93 3.69 8.03
N PRO A 137 11.31 2.86 7.16
CA PRO A 137 10.01 3.16 6.53
C PRO A 137 8.93 3.55 7.54
N ASN A 138 8.85 2.82 8.68
CA ASN A 138 7.89 3.11 9.75
C ASN A 138 8.08 4.49 10.39
N ALA A 139 9.32 4.92 10.59
CA ALA A 139 9.63 6.23 11.15
C ALA A 139 9.26 7.34 10.15
N THR A 140 9.59 7.16 8.88
CA THR A 140 9.19 8.09 7.82
C THR A 140 7.68 8.18 7.68
N ALA A 141 6.98 7.04 7.70
CA ALA A 141 5.52 6.99 7.64
C ALA A 141 4.87 7.68 8.86
N ALA A 142 5.45 7.50 10.05
CA ALA A 142 4.98 8.19 11.26
C ALA A 142 5.15 9.71 11.14
N LEU A 143 6.25 10.22 10.56
CA LEU A 143 6.43 11.66 10.32
C LEU A 143 5.40 12.22 9.33
N PHE A 144 5.09 11.48 8.27
CA PHE A 144 4.06 11.89 7.30
C PHE A 144 2.64 11.87 7.87
N ALA A 145 2.35 10.97 8.80
CA ALA A 145 1.04 10.82 9.41
C ALA A 145 0.83 11.69 10.66
N CYS A 146 1.89 12.15 11.31
CA CYS A 146 1.84 12.93 12.56
C CYS A 146 1.51 14.40 12.27
N LYS A 147 0.39 14.89 12.79
CA LYS A 147 -0.10 16.26 12.53
C LYS A 147 0.85 17.35 13.02
N GLU A 148 1.64 17.05 14.04
CA GLU A 148 2.61 17.94 14.67
C GLU A 148 3.96 17.95 13.93
N SER A 149 4.15 17.02 13.00
CA SER A 149 5.35 16.96 12.18
C SER A 149 5.37 18.10 11.16
N PRO A 150 6.53 18.76 10.92
CA PRO A 150 6.67 19.71 9.82
C PRO A 150 6.50 19.05 8.45
N TYR A 151 6.62 17.73 8.37
CA TYR A 151 6.46 16.93 7.16
C TYR A 151 5.10 16.23 7.06
N ALA A 152 4.12 16.63 7.89
CA ALA A 152 2.78 16.03 7.90
C ALA A 152 2.08 16.19 6.56
N LEU A 153 1.68 15.07 5.96
CA LEU A 153 0.89 15.04 4.72
C LEU A 153 -0.61 15.00 5.08
N LYS A 154 -1.38 15.92 4.51
CA LYS A 154 -2.84 15.99 4.74
C LYS A 154 -3.55 14.80 4.10
N GLN A 155 -4.53 14.25 4.81
CA GLN A 155 -5.30 13.06 4.39
C GLN A 155 -4.46 11.78 4.25
N ILE A 156 -3.27 11.75 4.81
CA ILE A 156 -2.37 10.61 4.85
C ILE A 156 -2.24 10.12 6.30
N GLY A 157 -2.79 8.93 6.57
CA GLY A 157 -2.53 8.18 7.79
C GLY A 157 -1.34 7.23 7.61
N PHE A 158 -1.00 6.47 8.66
CA PHE A 158 0.18 5.60 8.69
C PHE A 158 0.20 4.57 7.54
N ALA A 159 -0.92 3.86 7.30
CA ALA A 159 -1.01 2.88 6.21
C ALA A 159 -0.87 3.52 4.82
N LEU A 160 -1.47 4.71 4.59
CA LEU A 160 -1.33 5.41 3.31
C LEU A 160 0.08 6.00 3.11
N ALA A 161 0.75 6.40 4.19
CA ALA A 161 2.16 6.82 4.13
C ALA A 161 3.06 5.66 3.70
N LEU A 162 2.85 4.45 4.23
CA LEU A 162 3.56 3.26 3.81
C LEU A 162 3.23 2.86 2.36
N GLU A 163 1.97 3.03 1.93
CA GLU A 163 1.60 2.85 0.52
C GLU A 163 2.34 3.83 -0.41
N TYR A 164 2.43 5.11 -0.02
CA TYR A 164 3.23 6.09 -0.76
C TYR A 164 4.70 5.65 -0.87
N LEU A 165 5.31 5.22 0.24
CA LEU A 165 6.69 4.75 0.25
C LEU A 165 6.89 3.52 -0.67
N ARG A 166 5.95 2.57 -0.68
CA ARG A 166 5.96 1.44 -1.61
C ARG A 166 5.90 1.87 -3.06
N ASN A 167 5.02 2.82 -3.39
CA ASN A 167 4.86 3.35 -4.74
C ASN A 167 6.14 3.96 -5.31
N VAL A 168 7.06 4.38 -4.45
CA VAL A 168 8.40 4.88 -4.82
C VAL A 168 9.52 3.89 -4.48
N GLY A 169 9.19 2.62 -4.40
CA GLY A 169 10.15 1.51 -4.34
C GLY A 169 10.81 1.25 -2.99
N ILE A 170 10.29 1.79 -1.88
CA ILE A 170 10.73 1.38 -0.54
C ILE A 170 10.17 -0.01 -0.25
N ASP A 171 11.05 -0.94 0.15
CA ASP A 171 10.67 -2.30 0.53
C ASP A 171 9.97 -2.29 1.89
N THR A 172 8.66 -2.14 1.86
CA THR A 172 7.80 -2.09 3.05
C THR A 172 6.42 -2.68 2.74
N THR A 173 5.54 -2.78 3.74
CA THR A 173 4.16 -3.29 3.62
C THR A 173 3.14 -2.19 3.90
N LYS A 174 1.95 -2.31 3.32
CA LYS A 174 0.78 -1.50 3.67
C LYS A 174 -0.11 -2.32 4.62
N PRO A 175 -0.15 -2.00 5.92
CA PRO A 175 -0.96 -2.72 6.89
C PRO A 175 -2.45 -2.35 6.78
N ASP A 176 -3.07 -2.68 5.63
CA ASP A 176 -4.49 -2.45 5.42
C ASP A 176 -5.34 -3.61 5.99
N VAL A 177 -6.66 -3.50 5.83
CA VAL A 177 -7.61 -4.50 6.35
C VAL A 177 -7.35 -5.92 5.82
N HIS A 178 -6.79 -6.08 4.62
CA HIS A 178 -6.49 -7.40 4.05
C HIS A 178 -5.30 -8.03 4.76
N ILE A 179 -4.24 -7.25 4.94
CA ILE A 179 -2.99 -7.68 5.59
C ILE A 179 -3.25 -7.98 7.07
N VAL A 180 -3.89 -7.07 7.79
CA VAL A 180 -4.19 -7.27 9.22
C VAL A 180 -5.03 -8.54 9.41
N ARG A 181 -6.11 -8.70 8.65
CA ARG A 181 -7.01 -9.85 8.74
C ARG A 181 -6.33 -11.18 8.49
N ILE A 182 -5.50 -11.29 7.45
CA ILE A 182 -4.83 -12.57 7.17
C ILE A 182 -3.78 -12.91 8.23
N LEU A 183 -3.04 -11.92 8.73
CA LEU A 183 -2.07 -12.13 9.81
C LEU A 183 -2.75 -12.58 11.11
N GLN A 184 -3.91 -12.01 11.45
CA GLN A 184 -4.71 -12.44 12.59
C GLN A 184 -5.20 -13.89 12.41
N ARG A 185 -5.74 -14.25 11.24
CA ARG A 185 -6.20 -15.61 10.93
C ARG A 185 -5.08 -16.65 10.93
N LEU A 186 -3.88 -16.25 10.56
CA LEU A 186 -2.69 -17.09 10.68
C LEU A 186 -2.17 -17.22 12.13
N GLY A 187 -2.75 -16.46 13.08
CA GLY A 187 -2.30 -16.42 14.47
C GLY A 187 -0.96 -15.71 14.66
N LEU A 188 -0.57 -14.85 13.69
CA LEU A 188 0.68 -14.11 13.71
C LEU A 188 0.54 -12.71 14.30
N LEU A 189 -0.69 -12.23 14.45
CA LEU A 189 -1.00 -10.89 14.92
C LEU A 189 -2.16 -10.95 15.93
N ALA A 190 -1.93 -10.46 17.13
CA ALA A 190 -2.97 -10.30 18.14
C ALA A 190 -3.72 -8.97 17.97
N GLU A 191 -4.92 -8.86 18.55
CA GLU A 191 -5.61 -7.60 18.67
C GLU A 191 -4.89 -6.67 19.65
N CYS A 192 -4.63 -5.41 19.22
CA CYS A 192 -3.98 -4.40 20.03
C CYS A 192 -4.24 -2.99 19.48
N GLU A 193 -3.97 -1.97 20.29
CA GLU A 193 -4.16 -0.56 19.89
C GLU A 193 -3.32 -0.13 18.68
N ASN A 194 -2.16 -0.77 18.46
CA ASN A 194 -1.22 -0.42 17.40
C ASN A 194 -1.10 -1.54 16.34
N VAL A 195 -2.21 -2.16 15.98
CA VAL A 195 -2.28 -3.32 15.08
C VAL A 195 -1.56 -3.10 13.74
N GLU A 196 -1.66 -1.90 13.16
CA GLU A 196 -0.97 -1.57 11.91
C GLU A 196 0.57 -1.63 12.06
N LYS A 197 1.11 -1.08 13.15
CA LYS A 197 2.56 -1.11 13.40
C LYS A 197 3.04 -2.53 13.67
N GLN A 198 2.30 -3.30 14.45
CA GLN A 198 2.63 -4.72 14.70
C GLN A 198 2.58 -5.55 13.43
N ALA A 199 1.60 -5.31 12.53
CA ALA A 199 1.53 -6.00 11.25
C ALA A 199 2.80 -5.77 10.40
N VAL A 200 3.33 -4.54 10.40
CA VAL A 200 4.60 -4.25 9.72
C VAL A 200 5.76 -5.04 10.34
N GLU A 201 5.88 -5.05 11.67
CA GLU A 201 6.94 -5.80 12.37
C GLU A 201 6.85 -7.31 12.11
N VAL A 202 5.65 -7.86 12.08
CA VAL A 202 5.41 -9.28 11.73
C VAL A 202 5.92 -9.58 10.33
N ILE A 203 5.57 -8.75 9.33
CA ILE A 203 6.01 -8.97 7.94
C ILE A 203 7.53 -8.75 7.79
N GLU A 204 8.12 -7.78 8.48
CA GLU A 204 9.58 -7.62 8.53
C GLU A 204 10.27 -8.88 9.09
N ASN A 205 9.71 -9.49 10.13
CA ASN A 205 10.24 -10.72 10.70
C ASN A 205 10.06 -11.93 9.76
N LEU A 206 8.91 -12.04 9.10
CA LEU A 206 8.68 -13.06 8.08
C LEU A 206 9.66 -12.92 6.90
N SER A 207 9.93 -11.69 6.47
CA SER A 207 10.93 -11.40 5.43
C SER A 207 12.31 -11.92 5.80
N LYS A 208 12.77 -11.65 7.03
CA LYS A 208 14.06 -12.15 7.53
C LYS A 208 14.13 -13.67 7.60
N GLN A 209 13.02 -14.34 7.97
CA GLN A 209 12.97 -15.79 8.12
C GLN A 209 12.89 -16.53 6.77
N THR A 210 12.25 -15.93 5.79
CA THR A 210 11.93 -16.59 4.53
C THR A 210 12.83 -16.19 3.36
N GLY A 211 13.47 -15.01 3.46
CA GLY A 211 14.25 -14.40 2.39
C GLY A 211 13.42 -13.71 1.31
N TYR A 212 12.08 -13.72 1.41
CA TYR A 212 11.22 -12.89 0.55
C TYR A 212 11.36 -11.42 0.96
N SER A 213 11.27 -10.48 -0.01
CA SER A 213 11.17 -9.07 0.33
C SER A 213 9.85 -8.75 1.03
N ILE A 214 9.83 -7.70 1.84
CA ILE A 214 8.63 -7.25 2.56
C ILE A 214 7.49 -6.96 1.56
N ALA A 215 7.81 -6.22 0.50
CA ALA A 215 6.85 -5.90 -0.56
C ALA A 215 6.32 -7.15 -1.28
N HIS A 216 7.13 -8.20 -1.44
CA HIS A 216 6.68 -9.45 -2.05
C HIS A 216 5.74 -10.24 -1.13
N ILE A 217 6.04 -10.30 0.16
CA ILE A 217 5.13 -10.91 1.16
C ILE A 217 3.79 -10.18 1.15
N ASP A 218 3.81 -8.85 1.24
CA ASP A 218 2.60 -8.03 1.15
C ASP A 218 1.82 -8.28 -0.14
N PHE A 219 2.51 -8.32 -1.27
CA PHE A 219 1.93 -8.61 -2.58
C PHE A 219 1.18 -9.96 -2.59
N LEU A 220 1.80 -11.04 -2.09
CA LEU A 220 1.19 -12.36 -2.05
C LEU A 220 -0.05 -12.37 -1.14
N LEU A 221 0.08 -11.84 0.08
CA LEU A 221 -1.00 -11.81 1.06
C LEU A 221 -2.18 -10.96 0.57
N TRP A 222 -1.90 -9.77 0.05
CA TRP A 222 -2.92 -8.86 -0.43
C TRP A 222 -3.70 -9.42 -1.61
N HIS A 223 -3.01 -9.93 -2.65
CA HIS A 223 -3.66 -10.54 -3.81
C HIS A 223 -4.47 -11.80 -3.45
N PHE A 224 -4.01 -12.56 -2.46
CA PHE A 224 -4.73 -13.72 -1.97
C PHE A 224 -6.05 -13.36 -1.27
N CYS A 225 -6.11 -12.20 -0.60
CA CYS A 225 -7.26 -11.75 0.17
C CYS A 225 -8.23 -10.88 -0.63
N SER A 226 -7.73 -10.08 -1.58
CA SER A 226 -8.50 -9.04 -2.23
C SER A 226 -9.56 -9.59 -3.17
N GLU A 227 -10.78 -9.02 -3.09
CA GLU A 227 -11.85 -9.23 -4.05
C GLU A 227 -11.41 -8.69 -5.42
N GLY A 228 -11.77 -9.36 -6.50
CA GLY A 228 -11.26 -9.03 -7.84
C GLY A 228 -9.93 -9.70 -8.21
N PHE A 229 -9.24 -10.29 -7.24
CA PHE A 229 -8.02 -11.09 -7.43
C PHE A 229 -8.21 -12.53 -6.93
N GLY A 230 -7.36 -13.02 -6.01
CA GLY A 230 -7.48 -14.39 -5.48
C GLY A 230 -8.78 -14.64 -4.73
N ASN A 231 -9.22 -13.66 -3.94
CA ASN A 231 -10.48 -13.70 -3.18
C ASN A 231 -10.69 -14.99 -2.39
N VAL A 232 -9.63 -15.52 -1.76
CA VAL A 232 -9.69 -16.73 -0.93
C VAL A 232 -9.84 -16.36 0.53
N CYS A 233 -8.93 -15.54 1.08
CA CYS A 233 -8.96 -15.10 2.47
C CYS A 233 -9.60 -13.70 2.62
N SER A 234 -10.71 -13.44 1.92
CA SER A 234 -11.48 -12.20 1.97
C SER A 234 -12.27 -12.06 3.30
N ALA A 235 -13.18 -11.09 3.41
CA ALA A 235 -14.08 -10.99 4.55
C ALA A 235 -14.82 -12.31 4.80
N ASN A 236 -15.33 -12.93 3.73
CA ASN A 236 -15.93 -14.26 3.75
C ASN A 236 -14.95 -15.31 3.20
N PRO A 237 -14.13 -15.97 4.04
CA PRO A 237 -13.04 -16.82 3.57
C PRO A 237 -13.52 -18.11 2.92
N LYS A 238 -12.85 -18.53 1.85
CA LYS A 238 -13.11 -19.78 1.11
C LYS A 238 -12.11 -20.86 1.52
N CYS A 239 -12.15 -21.27 2.79
CA CYS A 239 -11.17 -22.15 3.41
C CYS A 239 -11.05 -23.54 2.76
N ASN A 240 -12.10 -24.02 2.06
CA ASN A 240 -12.07 -25.24 1.26
C ASN A 240 -11.17 -25.16 0.02
N LYS A 241 -10.86 -23.94 -0.46
CA LYS A 241 -9.98 -23.67 -1.60
C LYS A 241 -8.60 -23.10 -1.19
N CYS A 242 -8.33 -23.02 0.12
CA CYS A 242 -7.15 -22.37 0.66
C CYS A 242 -5.92 -23.27 0.57
N PRO A 243 -4.87 -22.93 -0.22
CA PRO A 243 -3.66 -23.72 -0.34
C PRO A 243 -2.79 -23.71 0.93
N ILE A 244 -3.02 -22.71 1.81
CA ILE A 244 -2.28 -22.54 3.05
C ILE A 244 -3.10 -22.90 4.30
N LYS A 245 -4.22 -23.63 4.16
CA LYS A 245 -5.11 -23.97 5.27
C LYS A 245 -4.38 -24.63 6.44
N ARG A 246 -3.37 -25.48 6.17
CA ARG A 246 -2.60 -26.20 7.20
C ARG A 246 -1.75 -25.27 8.10
N PHE A 247 -1.49 -24.03 7.65
CA PHE A 247 -0.74 -23.02 8.42
C PHE A 247 -1.67 -22.07 9.18
N CYS A 248 -3.00 -22.21 9.02
CA CYS A 248 -3.97 -21.31 9.61
C CYS A 248 -4.38 -21.81 10.99
N ASN A 249 -4.28 -20.94 12.00
CA ASN A 249 -4.67 -21.26 13.38
C ASN A 249 -6.18 -21.06 13.62
N ASN A 250 -6.87 -20.30 12.78
CA ASN A 250 -8.30 -20.05 12.90
C ASN A 250 -9.06 -20.89 11.87
N THR A 251 -9.83 -21.86 12.34
CA THR A 251 -10.81 -22.57 11.51
C THR A 251 -12.08 -21.73 11.33
N PRO A 252 -12.90 -21.97 10.28
CA PRO A 252 -14.16 -21.22 10.06
C PRO A 252 -15.14 -21.23 11.22
N GLU A 253 -15.01 -22.17 12.15
CA GLU A 253 -15.83 -22.29 13.36
C GLU A 253 -15.46 -21.24 14.41
N ASP A 254 -14.18 -20.85 14.48
CA ASP A 254 -13.66 -19.87 15.46
C ASP A 254 -13.93 -18.42 15.03
N VAL A 255 -14.18 -18.16 13.73
CA VAL A 255 -14.26 -16.81 13.16
C VAL A 255 -15.68 -16.23 13.21
N ARG A 256 -16.73 -17.03 13.44
CA ARG A 256 -18.14 -16.58 13.47
C ARG A 256 -18.49 -15.71 14.69
N GLY A 257 -17.66 -15.68 15.70
CA GLY A 257 -17.89 -14.91 16.93
C GLY A 257 -17.10 -13.60 17.06
N MET A 258 -16.26 -13.25 16.08
CA MET A 258 -15.40 -12.05 16.18
C MET A 258 -15.91 -10.80 15.43
N PHE A 259 -17.01 -10.91 14.68
CA PHE A 259 -17.50 -9.82 13.83
C PHE A 259 -19.02 -9.61 13.89
N ASP A 260 -19.73 -10.14 14.92
CA ASP A 260 -21.12 -9.82 15.24
C ASP A 260 -21.23 -8.68 16.24
#